data_a17e5d8b136c4ed35b593efcabc2ef82
#
_entry.id   a17e5d8b136c4ed35b593efcabc2ef82
#
_cell.length_a   1.000
_cell.length_b   1.000
_cell.length_c   1.000
_cell.angle_alpha   90.00
_cell.angle_beta   90.00
_cell.angle_gamma   90.00
#
_symmetry.space_group_name_H-M   'P 1'
#
loop_
_entity.id
_entity.type
_entity.pdbx_description
1 polymer ?
#
loop_
_entity_poly.entity_id
_entity_poly.type
_entity_poly.pdbx_seq_one_letter_code
_entity_poly.pdbx_strand_id
1 'polypeptide(L)'
;MSRPLVALSLGLVLFRVLSAALFVTQPGFTDAYYYVDVAARLAHGQGLTADFIWNFLEAPRLDPLPVPSHRFWMPLATVVQATGIAALEPVLGVFRSAQAAIIAVAAFVPAAAYVSARSLGASSRAALAAAALAGLGGFTFAPAWVTLDSFAIAALVGTMFFVVFSRAAFGDVRAGAIAGALVGLLFLARAEGALFGLALVALAFRRSSRAAGIAGSAIALAIGLAWLARGLALPGPAAIALAKGVFIVRYEDFFALNPNGSADLATLIGVRAGALWSDLVVALAALLLFLAVPLVLGLRAGWRFPAVRAFAALALLIYVAEALIWPLHATRGSYFHSLAAFYPFAMALVALGGETWLARLEQNARRLATAGTLGAVAILAVFGLTNWDASFNVPYRARVAALEAIPPGPFLAIDAAAWRWISDRSVLLVPSDGPETAACVAIAYRAQSLVLEPAHFSAYQSLYDGNGSPWFVQRAESGAIRIYSLVRNPGCPSPDQIIR
;
A
#
# COMPACT_ATOMS: atom_id res chain seq x y z
N MET A 1 10.81 6.25 -28.45
CA MET A 1 9.99 5.03 -28.20
C MET A 1 9.64 4.40 -29.55
N SER A 2 9.65 3.04 -29.63
CA SER A 2 9.21 2.33 -30.85
C SER A 2 7.68 2.44 -31.01
N ARG A 3 7.19 2.50 -32.28
CA ARG A 3 5.75 2.56 -32.54
C ARG A 3 4.93 1.46 -31.81
N PRO A 4 5.38 0.18 -31.78
CA PRO A 4 4.69 -0.87 -31.02
C PRO A 4 4.58 -0.59 -29.52
N LEU A 5 5.60 -0.01 -28.88
CA LEU A 5 5.54 0.32 -27.46
C LEU A 5 4.53 1.44 -27.18
N VAL A 6 4.47 2.44 -28.06
CA VAL A 6 3.47 3.54 -27.92
C VAL A 6 2.06 2.96 -28.05
N ALA A 7 1.78 2.17 -29.07
CA ALA A 7 0.47 1.54 -29.26
C ALA A 7 0.06 0.65 -28.08
N LEU A 8 0.97 -0.18 -27.57
CA LEU A 8 0.75 -0.99 -26.37
C LEU A 8 0.44 -0.11 -25.14
N SER A 9 1.26 0.94 -24.91
CA SER A 9 1.05 1.83 -23.76
C SER A 9 -0.31 2.53 -23.83
N LEU A 10 -0.73 3.02 -25.00
CA LEU A 10 -2.06 3.63 -25.19
C LEU A 10 -3.19 2.62 -24.94
N GLY A 11 -3.07 1.39 -25.43
CA GLY A 11 -4.03 0.31 -25.15
C GLY A 11 -4.13 -0.01 -23.65
N LEU A 12 -3.00 -0.03 -22.93
CA LEU A 12 -2.97 -0.26 -21.50
C LEU A 12 -3.52 0.94 -20.68
N VAL A 13 -3.32 2.18 -21.15
CA VAL A 13 -3.97 3.35 -20.54
C VAL A 13 -5.49 3.27 -20.72
N LEU A 14 -5.96 2.94 -21.91
CA LEU A 14 -7.40 2.73 -22.15
C LEU A 14 -7.95 1.61 -21.25
N PHE A 15 -7.25 0.48 -21.13
CA PHE A 15 -7.63 -0.60 -20.22
C PHE A 15 -7.77 -0.11 -18.78
N ARG A 16 -6.84 0.72 -18.27
CA ARG A 16 -6.90 1.30 -16.93
C ARG A 16 -8.06 2.28 -16.76
N VAL A 17 -8.30 3.14 -17.76
CA VAL A 17 -9.44 4.06 -17.72
C VAL A 17 -10.75 3.28 -17.67
N LEU A 18 -10.90 2.22 -18.46
CA LEU A 18 -12.06 1.33 -18.41
C LEU A 18 -12.16 0.60 -17.07
N SER A 19 -11.05 0.09 -16.54
CA SER A 19 -11.00 -0.55 -15.22
C SER A 19 -11.45 0.40 -14.10
N ALA A 20 -10.98 1.65 -14.14
CA ALA A 20 -11.39 2.69 -13.23
C ALA A 20 -12.88 3.02 -13.36
N ALA A 21 -13.38 3.15 -14.59
CA ALA A 21 -14.78 3.52 -14.84
C ALA A 21 -15.77 2.45 -14.43
N LEU A 22 -15.44 1.17 -14.67
CA LEU A 22 -16.37 0.06 -14.52
C LEU A 22 -16.27 -0.67 -13.17
N PHE A 23 -15.07 -0.78 -12.59
CA PHE A 23 -14.82 -1.61 -11.41
C PHE A 23 -14.36 -0.81 -10.20
N VAL A 24 -13.37 0.09 -10.34
CA VAL A 24 -12.80 0.84 -9.22
C VAL A 24 -13.49 2.21 -9.12
N THR A 25 -14.74 2.20 -8.62
CA THR A 25 -15.63 3.37 -8.60
C THR A 25 -15.61 4.16 -7.30
N GLN A 26 -14.85 3.69 -6.31
CA GLN A 26 -14.65 4.30 -4.99
C GLN A 26 -13.26 3.89 -4.47
N PRO A 27 -12.72 4.47 -3.37
CA PRO A 27 -11.35 4.20 -2.93
C PRO A 27 -11.04 2.72 -2.61
N GLY A 28 -11.94 1.98 -1.98
CA GLY A 28 -11.87 0.54 -1.76
C GLY A 28 -11.56 0.14 -0.33
N PHE A 29 -10.33 0.32 0.12
CA PHE A 29 -9.86 -0.11 1.43
C PHE A 29 -9.27 1.08 2.22
N THR A 30 -9.03 0.87 3.51
CA THR A 30 -8.67 1.90 4.49
C THR A 30 -7.54 2.83 4.02
N ASP A 31 -6.43 2.27 3.49
CA ASP A 31 -5.29 3.07 3.01
C ASP A 31 -5.70 4.03 1.89
N ALA A 32 -6.49 3.56 0.92
CA ALA A 32 -6.93 4.35 -0.21
C ALA A 32 -7.89 5.48 0.22
N TYR A 33 -8.79 5.20 1.16
CA TYR A 33 -9.65 6.24 1.77
C TYR A 33 -8.81 7.28 2.53
N TYR A 34 -7.83 6.82 3.31
CA TYR A 34 -6.93 7.69 4.04
C TYR A 34 -6.17 8.63 3.08
N TYR A 35 -5.54 8.05 2.05
CA TYR A 35 -4.74 8.85 1.11
C TYR A 35 -5.58 9.90 0.39
N VAL A 36 -6.77 9.57 -0.07
CA VAL A 36 -7.59 10.53 -0.84
C VAL A 36 -8.22 11.60 0.03
N ASP A 37 -8.66 11.28 1.27
CA ASP A 37 -9.19 12.31 2.18
C ASP A 37 -8.10 13.32 2.54
N VAL A 38 -6.92 12.85 2.94
CA VAL A 38 -5.78 13.73 3.24
C VAL A 38 -5.30 14.48 1.99
N ALA A 39 -5.38 13.88 0.79
CA ALA A 39 -5.05 14.55 -0.46
C ALA A 39 -6.01 15.69 -0.79
N ALA A 40 -7.31 15.49 -0.57
CA ALA A 40 -8.31 16.55 -0.74
C ALA A 40 -8.04 17.72 0.22
N ARG A 41 -7.78 17.42 1.50
CA ARG A 41 -7.41 18.44 2.50
C ARG A 41 -6.15 19.20 2.12
N LEU A 42 -5.12 18.49 1.63
CA LEU A 42 -3.89 19.12 1.16
C LEU A 42 -4.13 20.02 -0.06
N ALA A 43 -4.91 19.56 -1.03
CA ALA A 43 -5.26 20.33 -2.24
C ALA A 43 -6.06 21.60 -1.91
N HIS A 44 -6.92 21.55 -0.88
CA HIS A 44 -7.71 22.68 -0.39
C HIS A 44 -6.97 23.56 0.62
N GLY A 45 -5.64 23.41 0.80
CA GLY A 45 -4.83 24.24 1.66
C GLY A 45 -4.94 23.96 3.17
N GLN A 46 -5.57 22.85 3.56
CA GLN A 46 -5.73 22.45 4.97
C GLN A 46 -4.52 21.65 5.49
N GLY A 47 -3.47 21.49 4.67
CA GLY A 47 -2.23 20.82 5.01
C GLY A 47 -2.37 19.29 5.10
N LEU A 48 -1.31 18.64 5.63
CA LEU A 48 -1.30 17.20 5.88
C LEU A 48 -1.99 16.88 7.21
N THR A 49 -3.32 16.91 7.19
CA THR A 49 -4.19 16.68 8.35
C THR A 49 -5.28 15.67 8.00
N ALA A 50 -5.85 15.00 9.02
CA ALA A 50 -6.98 14.08 8.89
C ALA A 50 -8.09 14.47 9.85
N ASP A 51 -9.35 14.48 9.40
CA ASP A 51 -10.53 14.73 10.23
C ASP A 51 -11.18 13.41 10.69
N PHE A 52 -10.33 12.42 10.92
CA PHE A 52 -10.69 11.13 11.48
C PHE A 52 -9.48 10.52 12.21
N ILE A 53 -9.74 9.57 13.08
CA ILE A 53 -8.70 8.76 13.73
C ILE A 53 -8.87 7.34 13.24
N TRP A 54 -7.92 6.85 12.43
CA TRP A 54 -7.90 5.48 11.96
C TRP A 54 -7.07 4.56 12.86
N ASN A 55 -6.19 5.17 13.68
CA ASN A 55 -5.35 4.48 14.64
C ASN A 55 -4.96 5.46 15.77
N PHE A 56 -5.00 5.02 17.01
CA PHE A 56 -4.67 5.87 18.15
C PHE A 56 -3.19 6.24 18.27
N LEU A 57 -2.32 5.65 17.43
CA LEU A 57 -0.93 6.08 17.28
C LEU A 57 -0.83 7.48 16.65
N GLU A 58 -1.81 7.89 15.85
CA GLU A 58 -1.88 9.24 15.27
C GLU A 58 -2.46 10.27 16.25
N ALA A 59 -3.24 9.82 17.23
CA ALA A 59 -3.83 10.67 18.26
C ALA A 59 -3.63 10.06 19.68
N PRO A 60 -2.38 9.90 20.13
CA PRO A 60 -2.06 9.14 21.35
C PRO A 60 -2.60 9.77 22.64
N ARG A 61 -3.00 11.04 22.58
CA ARG A 61 -3.57 11.79 23.74
C ARG A 61 -5.02 12.18 23.51
N LEU A 62 -5.72 11.51 22.58
CA LEU A 62 -7.04 11.93 22.15
C LEU A 62 -7.06 13.42 21.72
N ASP A 63 -6.04 13.81 20.92
CA ASP A 63 -5.90 15.16 20.40
C ASP A 63 -7.15 15.56 19.59
N PRO A 64 -7.57 16.85 19.65
CA PRO A 64 -8.75 17.29 18.92
C PRO A 64 -8.55 17.16 17.41
N LEU A 65 -9.64 16.86 16.70
CA LEU A 65 -9.67 16.84 15.24
C LEU A 65 -9.64 18.26 14.65
N PRO A 66 -9.00 18.49 13.51
CA PRO A 66 -8.24 17.51 12.73
C PRO A 66 -6.83 17.24 13.31
N VAL A 67 -6.40 15.98 13.23
CA VAL A 67 -5.06 15.58 13.69
C VAL A 67 -4.02 15.66 12.55
N PRO A 68 -2.71 15.85 12.85
CA PRO A 68 -1.65 15.72 11.85
C PRO A 68 -1.62 14.32 11.26
N SER A 69 -1.66 14.23 9.94
CA SER A 69 -1.62 12.95 9.21
C SER A 69 -0.21 12.45 8.92
N HIS A 70 -0.10 11.26 8.36
CA HIS A 70 1.16 10.63 7.91
C HIS A 70 2.20 10.44 9.03
N ARG A 71 1.75 9.99 10.18
CA ARG A 71 2.64 9.52 11.24
C ARG A 71 3.03 8.06 11.06
N PHE A 72 2.18 7.31 10.38
CA PHE A 72 2.37 5.89 10.11
C PHE A 72 2.58 5.64 8.61
N TRP A 73 1.64 6.03 7.76
CA TRP A 73 1.75 5.92 6.31
C TRP A 73 2.61 7.04 5.72
N MET A 74 3.31 6.74 4.62
CA MET A 74 4.17 7.70 3.93
C MET A 74 3.38 8.61 2.99
N PRO A 75 3.84 9.87 2.73
CA PRO A 75 2.99 10.91 2.14
C PRO A 75 2.91 10.93 0.62
N LEU A 76 3.77 10.19 -0.11
CA LEU A 76 3.94 10.43 -1.55
C LEU A 76 2.68 10.13 -2.35
N ALA A 77 1.89 9.12 -1.97
CA ALA A 77 0.62 8.82 -2.63
C ALA A 77 -0.38 9.98 -2.46
N THR A 78 -0.49 10.54 -1.25
CA THR A 78 -1.29 11.74 -0.97
C THR A 78 -0.85 12.94 -1.80
N VAL A 79 0.46 13.21 -1.89
CA VAL A 79 0.98 14.35 -2.65
C VAL A 79 0.66 14.21 -4.14
N VAL A 80 0.84 13.02 -4.72
CA VAL A 80 0.50 12.74 -6.13
C VAL A 80 -0.99 12.93 -6.36
N GLN A 81 -1.84 12.41 -5.48
CA GLN A 81 -3.29 12.57 -5.58
C GLN A 81 -3.72 14.02 -5.40
N ALA A 82 -3.15 14.76 -4.46
CA ALA A 82 -3.42 16.18 -4.25
C ALA A 82 -3.10 17.04 -5.49
N THR A 83 -2.02 16.71 -6.21
CA THR A 83 -1.72 17.42 -7.48
C THR A 83 -2.80 17.16 -8.54
N GLY A 84 -3.34 15.95 -8.62
CA GLY A 84 -4.46 15.62 -9.52
C GLY A 84 -5.74 16.36 -9.12
N ILE A 85 -6.05 16.39 -7.82
CA ILE A 85 -7.22 17.11 -7.29
C ILE A 85 -7.09 18.59 -7.62
N ALA A 86 -6.00 19.24 -7.25
CA ALA A 86 -5.78 20.66 -7.52
C ALA A 86 -5.90 21.04 -9.00
N ALA A 87 -5.55 20.14 -9.92
CA ALA A 87 -5.59 20.39 -11.35
C ALA A 87 -6.95 20.06 -12.01
N LEU A 88 -7.65 19.04 -11.55
CA LEU A 88 -8.76 18.42 -12.31
C LEU A 88 -10.10 18.38 -11.55
N GLU A 89 -10.15 18.73 -10.27
CA GLU A 89 -11.36 18.65 -9.45
C GLU A 89 -12.58 19.37 -10.04
N PRO A 90 -12.45 20.58 -10.63
CA PRO A 90 -13.61 21.27 -11.20
C PRO A 90 -14.31 20.51 -12.33
N VAL A 91 -13.59 19.57 -12.97
CA VAL A 91 -14.12 18.79 -14.11
C VAL A 91 -14.48 17.35 -13.70
N LEU A 92 -13.67 16.73 -12.84
CA LEU A 92 -13.77 15.30 -12.54
C LEU A 92 -14.29 15.01 -11.12
N GLY A 93 -14.32 16.00 -10.23
CA GLY A 93 -14.53 15.81 -8.80
C GLY A 93 -13.32 15.18 -8.11
N VAL A 94 -13.31 15.19 -6.77
CA VAL A 94 -12.15 14.81 -5.93
C VAL A 94 -11.63 13.40 -6.26
N PHE A 95 -12.52 12.39 -6.22
CA PHE A 95 -12.13 10.98 -6.39
C PHE A 95 -11.49 10.72 -7.76
N ARG A 96 -12.17 11.15 -8.84
CA ARG A 96 -11.68 10.89 -10.20
C ARG A 96 -10.43 11.69 -10.55
N SER A 97 -10.26 12.87 -9.97
CA SER A 97 -9.04 13.68 -10.11
C SER A 97 -7.83 13.00 -9.48
N ALA A 98 -7.98 12.50 -8.25
CA ALA A 98 -6.98 11.68 -7.57
C ALA A 98 -6.63 10.42 -8.38
N GLN A 99 -7.67 9.72 -8.87
CA GLN A 99 -7.52 8.50 -9.67
C GLN A 99 -6.79 8.76 -11.00
N ALA A 100 -7.09 9.86 -11.66
CA ALA A 100 -6.41 10.26 -12.89
C ALA A 100 -4.91 10.49 -12.67
N ALA A 101 -4.50 11.09 -11.54
CA ALA A 101 -3.09 11.24 -11.20
C ALA A 101 -2.39 9.88 -11.00
N ILE A 102 -3.02 8.93 -10.32
CA ILE A 102 -2.47 7.56 -10.15
C ILE A 102 -2.38 6.84 -11.50
N ILE A 103 -3.41 6.93 -12.36
CA ILE A 103 -3.40 6.36 -13.71
C ILE A 103 -2.29 6.98 -14.56
N ALA A 104 -2.04 8.30 -14.45
CA ALA A 104 -0.97 8.97 -15.16
C ALA A 104 0.42 8.41 -14.75
N VAL A 105 0.66 8.17 -13.45
CA VAL A 105 1.88 7.50 -12.98
C VAL A 105 1.95 6.06 -13.51
N ALA A 106 0.86 5.31 -13.38
CA ALA A 106 0.78 3.92 -13.85
C ALA A 106 1.04 3.80 -15.37
N ALA A 107 0.70 4.80 -16.18
CA ALA A 107 0.94 4.82 -17.61
C ALA A 107 2.41 4.63 -18.00
N PHE A 108 3.36 4.96 -17.11
CA PHE A 108 4.80 4.77 -17.33
C PHE A 108 5.31 3.38 -16.92
N VAL A 109 4.54 2.59 -16.16
CA VAL A 109 4.97 1.25 -15.70
C VAL A 109 5.33 0.31 -16.87
N PRO A 110 4.55 0.22 -17.97
CA PRO A 110 4.93 -0.60 -19.11
C PRO A 110 6.25 -0.17 -19.77
N ALA A 111 6.48 1.14 -19.89
CA ALA A 111 7.72 1.67 -20.45
C ALA A 111 8.92 1.38 -19.54
N ALA A 112 8.77 1.46 -18.22
CA ALA A 112 9.81 1.11 -17.27
C ALA A 112 10.18 -0.40 -17.36
N ALA A 113 9.20 -1.29 -17.47
CA ALA A 113 9.44 -2.72 -17.68
C ALA A 113 10.15 -2.99 -19.03
N TYR A 114 9.73 -2.31 -20.09
CA TYR A 114 10.38 -2.39 -21.40
C TYR A 114 11.85 -1.99 -21.34
N VAL A 115 12.14 -0.81 -20.76
CA VAL A 115 13.52 -0.30 -20.63
C VAL A 115 14.35 -1.26 -19.76
N SER A 116 13.79 -1.80 -18.69
CA SER A 116 14.47 -2.77 -17.84
C SER A 116 14.84 -4.03 -18.64
N ALA A 117 13.91 -4.62 -19.36
CA ALA A 117 14.17 -5.81 -20.19
C ALA A 117 15.24 -5.53 -21.25
N ARG A 118 15.20 -4.36 -21.93
CA ARG A 118 16.20 -3.95 -22.90
C ARG A 118 17.59 -3.75 -22.26
N SER A 119 17.66 -3.18 -21.07
CA SER A 119 18.91 -2.99 -20.33
C SER A 119 19.56 -4.31 -19.90
N LEU A 120 18.77 -5.36 -19.75
CA LEU A 120 19.22 -6.71 -19.45
C LEU A 120 19.58 -7.53 -20.71
N GLY A 121 19.45 -6.95 -21.92
CA GLY A 121 19.79 -7.58 -23.18
C GLY A 121 18.67 -8.41 -23.84
N ALA A 122 17.44 -8.34 -23.30
CA ALA A 122 16.30 -9.00 -23.95
C ALA A 122 15.99 -8.39 -25.31
N SER A 123 15.45 -9.19 -26.26
CA SER A 123 15.01 -8.71 -27.56
C SER A 123 13.87 -7.68 -27.43
N SER A 124 13.62 -6.90 -28.49
CA SER A 124 12.50 -5.94 -28.48
C SER A 124 11.14 -6.62 -28.32
N ARG A 125 10.99 -7.87 -28.80
CA ARG A 125 9.74 -8.64 -28.62
C ARG A 125 9.57 -9.08 -27.16
N ALA A 126 10.62 -9.60 -26.53
CA ALA A 126 10.60 -9.94 -25.11
C ALA A 126 10.36 -8.71 -24.23
N ALA A 127 10.97 -7.57 -24.57
CA ALA A 127 10.74 -6.32 -23.85
C ALA A 127 9.28 -5.81 -23.99
N LEU A 128 8.64 -5.99 -25.16
CA LEU A 128 7.21 -5.71 -25.32
C LEU A 128 6.33 -6.65 -24.49
N ALA A 129 6.72 -7.94 -24.38
CA ALA A 129 6.03 -8.88 -23.48
C ALA A 129 6.17 -8.45 -22.02
N ALA A 130 7.37 -8.03 -21.59
CA ALA A 130 7.58 -7.48 -20.25
C ALA A 130 6.66 -6.27 -19.97
N ALA A 131 6.57 -5.34 -20.92
CA ALA A 131 5.68 -4.18 -20.84
C ALA A 131 4.22 -4.57 -20.74
N ALA A 132 3.77 -5.56 -21.53
CA ALA A 132 2.39 -6.06 -21.50
C ALA A 132 2.09 -6.74 -20.16
N LEU A 133 2.96 -7.65 -19.69
CA LEU A 133 2.81 -8.34 -18.40
C LEU A 133 2.73 -7.36 -17.24
N ALA A 134 3.66 -6.39 -17.17
CA ALA A 134 3.68 -5.37 -16.13
C ALA A 134 2.45 -4.44 -16.22
N GLY A 135 2.05 -4.11 -17.43
CA GLY A 135 0.91 -3.22 -17.66
C GLY A 135 -0.46 -3.82 -17.37
N LEU A 136 -0.66 -5.10 -17.72
CA LEU A 136 -1.88 -5.85 -17.39
C LEU A 136 -1.98 -6.15 -15.88
N GLY A 137 -0.86 -6.45 -15.22
CA GLY A 137 -0.82 -6.66 -13.77
C GLY A 137 -1.42 -7.98 -13.27
N GLY A 138 -2.12 -8.74 -14.10
CA GLY A 138 -2.80 -9.98 -13.72
C GLY A 138 -3.85 -9.77 -12.64
N PHE A 139 -4.13 -10.81 -11.86
CA PHE A 139 -5.15 -10.79 -10.82
C PHE A 139 -4.90 -9.72 -9.73
N THR A 140 -3.67 -9.59 -9.29
CA THR A 140 -3.33 -8.76 -8.12
C THR A 140 -3.10 -7.29 -8.48
N PHE A 141 -2.33 -7.01 -9.54
CA PHE A 141 -1.92 -5.64 -9.85
C PHE A 141 -2.86 -4.90 -10.82
N ALA A 142 -3.74 -5.59 -11.56
CA ALA A 142 -4.67 -4.88 -12.44
C ALA A 142 -5.55 -3.86 -11.70
N PRO A 143 -6.24 -4.19 -10.59
CA PRO A 143 -6.93 -3.19 -9.78
C PRO A 143 -5.97 -2.22 -9.09
N ALA A 144 -4.78 -2.68 -8.65
CA ALA A 144 -3.79 -1.85 -7.95
C ALA A 144 -3.25 -0.69 -8.80
N TRP A 145 -3.24 -0.81 -10.14
CA TRP A 145 -2.82 0.29 -11.04
C TRP A 145 -3.78 1.47 -11.10
N VAL A 146 -5.00 1.31 -10.61
CA VAL A 146 -6.05 2.35 -10.66
C VAL A 146 -6.62 2.70 -9.27
N THR A 147 -6.14 2.03 -8.21
CA THR A 147 -6.51 2.28 -6.83
C THR A 147 -5.75 3.49 -6.27
N LEU A 148 -6.36 4.22 -5.36
CA LEU A 148 -5.80 5.43 -4.74
C LEU A 148 -4.77 5.13 -3.67
N ASP A 149 -3.69 4.42 -4.05
CA ASP A 149 -2.63 3.96 -3.16
C ASP A 149 -1.25 4.16 -3.80
N SER A 150 -0.21 3.74 -3.09
CA SER A 150 1.19 3.87 -3.48
C SER A 150 1.68 2.87 -4.54
N PHE A 151 0.88 1.87 -4.94
CA PHE A 151 1.31 0.77 -5.83
C PHE A 151 1.97 1.24 -7.13
N ALA A 152 1.29 2.08 -7.90
CA ALA A 152 1.81 2.55 -9.19
C ALA A 152 3.09 3.39 -9.01
N ILE A 153 3.16 4.18 -7.95
CA ILE A 153 4.32 5.02 -7.61
C ILE A 153 5.51 4.13 -7.25
N ALA A 154 5.31 3.18 -6.32
CA ALA A 154 6.35 2.25 -5.90
C ALA A 154 6.86 1.40 -7.08
N ALA A 155 5.95 0.91 -7.94
CA ALA A 155 6.28 0.15 -9.13
C ALA A 155 7.18 0.92 -10.11
N LEU A 156 6.83 2.16 -10.42
CA LEU A 156 7.60 3.01 -11.31
C LEU A 156 8.97 3.34 -10.70
N VAL A 157 8.98 3.87 -9.46
CA VAL A 157 10.19 4.35 -8.80
C VAL A 157 11.16 3.20 -8.50
N GLY A 158 10.66 2.05 -8.01
CA GLY A 158 11.47 0.87 -7.71
C GLY A 158 12.08 0.25 -8.96
N THR A 159 11.31 0.18 -10.06
CA THR A 159 11.84 -0.30 -11.35
C THR A 159 12.92 0.62 -11.88
N MET A 160 12.71 1.94 -11.84
CA MET A 160 13.70 2.91 -12.28
C MET A 160 14.96 2.88 -11.42
N PHE A 161 14.84 2.59 -10.12
CA PHE A 161 15.98 2.36 -9.25
C PHE A 161 16.89 1.26 -9.81
N PHE A 162 16.37 0.06 -10.16
CA PHE A 162 17.19 -1.02 -10.68
C PHE A 162 17.87 -0.67 -12.02
N VAL A 163 17.17 0.06 -12.90
CA VAL A 163 17.75 0.53 -14.18
C VAL A 163 18.94 1.45 -13.93
N VAL A 164 18.78 2.44 -13.04
CA VAL A 164 19.81 3.44 -12.76
C VAL A 164 20.95 2.85 -11.91
N PHE A 165 20.61 1.95 -10.97
CA PHE A 165 21.57 1.28 -10.08
C PHE A 165 22.67 0.55 -10.84
N SER A 166 22.38 -0.06 -11.99
CA SER A 166 23.41 -0.70 -12.81
C SER A 166 24.53 0.28 -13.19
N ARG A 167 24.20 1.50 -13.57
CA ARG A 167 25.19 2.54 -13.94
C ARG A 167 25.96 3.02 -12.70
N ALA A 168 25.26 3.23 -11.58
CA ALA A 168 25.87 3.60 -10.31
C ALA A 168 26.89 2.54 -9.85
N ALA A 169 26.59 1.26 -10.05
CA ALA A 169 27.47 0.15 -9.70
C ALA A 169 28.77 0.11 -10.54
N PHE A 170 28.79 0.76 -11.70
CA PHE A 170 29.99 0.98 -12.51
C PHE A 170 30.69 2.33 -12.25
N GLY A 171 30.28 3.05 -11.20
CA GLY A 171 30.95 4.27 -10.72
C GLY A 171 30.37 5.59 -11.27
N ASP A 172 29.26 5.56 -12.02
CA ASP A 172 28.58 6.79 -12.46
C ASP A 172 27.95 7.51 -11.25
N VAL A 173 28.58 8.61 -10.84
CA VAL A 173 28.16 9.40 -9.66
C VAL A 173 26.79 10.03 -9.86
N ARG A 174 26.46 10.48 -11.09
CA ARG A 174 25.14 11.04 -11.39
C ARG A 174 24.06 9.98 -11.27
N ALA A 175 24.33 8.78 -11.78
CA ALA A 175 23.44 7.65 -11.60
C ALA A 175 23.29 7.28 -10.11
N GLY A 176 24.38 7.36 -9.32
CA GLY A 176 24.35 7.20 -7.87
C GLY A 176 23.40 8.22 -7.20
N ALA A 177 23.55 9.50 -7.54
CA ALA A 177 22.70 10.57 -7.03
C ALA A 177 21.21 10.35 -7.38
N ILE A 178 20.91 10.00 -8.63
CA ILE A 178 19.54 9.71 -9.08
C ILE A 178 18.98 8.47 -8.34
N ALA A 179 19.78 7.40 -8.20
CA ALA A 179 19.38 6.22 -7.43
C ALA A 179 19.06 6.58 -5.98
N GLY A 180 19.82 7.49 -5.35
CA GLY A 180 19.54 8.00 -4.02
C GLY A 180 18.21 8.77 -3.93
N ALA A 181 17.93 9.63 -4.91
CA ALA A 181 16.64 10.32 -5.00
C ALA A 181 15.48 9.33 -5.16
N LEU A 182 15.64 8.29 -5.98
CA LEU A 182 14.63 7.23 -6.14
C LEU A 182 14.43 6.44 -4.85
N VAL A 183 15.47 6.16 -4.06
CA VAL A 183 15.34 5.55 -2.72
C VAL A 183 14.57 6.48 -1.78
N GLY A 184 14.87 7.78 -1.77
CA GLY A 184 14.12 8.76 -0.99
C GLY A 184 12.64 8.82 -1.38
N LEU A 185 12.32 8.79 -2.68
CA LEU A 185 10.94 8.73 -3.17
C LEU A 185 10.26 7.40 -2.82
N LEU A 186 10.97 6.27 -2.89
CA LEU A 186 10.45 4.98 -2.43
C LEU A 186 10.12 5.01 -0.94
N PHE A 187 11.01 5.58 -0.12
CA PHE A 187 10.75 5.77 1.30
C PHE A 187 9.50 6.63 1.54
N LEU A 188 9.36 7.75 0.80
CA LEU A 188 8.17 8.59 0.91
C LEU A 188 6.90 7.96 0.33
N ALA A 189 7.02 6.93 -0.52
CA ALA A 189 5.89 6.11 -0.95
C ALA A 189 5.55 5.03 0.08
N ARG A 190 6.59 4.40 0.67
CA ARG A 190 6.48 3.31 1.63
C ARG A 190 7.73 3.22 2.50
N ALA A 191 7.55 3.05 3.79
CA ALA A 191 8.66 3.03 4.76
C ALA A 191 9.74 1.99 4.41
N GLU A 192 9.35 0.82 3.91
CA GLU A 192 10.23 -0.28 3.50
C GLU A 192 11.14 0.11 2.33
N GLY A 193 10.77 1.14 1.57
CA GLY A 193 11.60 1.73 0.51
C GLY A 193 12.97 2.20 1.00
N ALA A 194 13.12 2.52 2.29
CA ALA A 194 14.41 2.84 2.90
C ALA A 194 15.43 1.70 2.77
N LEU A 195 14.99 0.44 2.75
CA LEU A 195 15.86 -0.74 2.63
C LEU A 195 16.61 -0.77 1.28
N PHE A 196 16.08 -0.13 0.25
CA PHE A 196 16.80 0.03 -1.03
C PHE A 196 18.09 0.83 -0.86
N GLY A 197 18.17 1.69 0.15
CA GLY A 197 19.37 2.44 0.51
C GLY A 197 20.57 1.53 0.85
N LEU A 198 20.33 0.33 1.38
CA LEU A 198 21.40 -0.62 1.70
C LEU A 198 22.18 -1.06 0.45
N ALA A 199 21.56 -1.11 -0.71
CA ALA A 199 22.25 -1.37 -1.96
C ALA A 199 23.24 -0.22 -2.33
N LEU A 200 22.88 1.03 -2.05
CA LEU A 200 23.76 2.19 -2.25
C LEU A 200 24.89 2.21 -1.23
N VAL A 201 24.59 1.89 0.03
CA VAL A 201 25.63 1.74 1.06
C VAL A 201 26.62 0.65 0.66
N ALA A 202 26.15 -0.50 0.13
CA ALA A 202 27.03 -1.55 -0.36
C ALA A 202 27.96 -1.08 -1.51
N LEU A 203 27.49 -0.16 -2.39
CA LEU A 203 28.34 0.46 -3.40
C LEU A 203 29.43 1.36 -2.81
N ALA A 204 29.14 2.06 -1.71
CA ALA A 204 30.09 2.95 -1.03
C ALA A 204 31.31 2.21 -0.48
N PHE A 205 31.20 0.91 -0.20
CA PHE A 205 32.33 0.07 0.25
C PHE A 205 33.17 -0.50 -0.92
N ARG A 206 32.74 -0.34 -2.18
CA ARG A 206 33.48 -0.80 -3.35
C ARG A 206 34.30 0.33 -3.95
N ARG A 207 35.62 0.14 -4.14
CA ARG A 207 36.52 1.18 -4.70
C ARG A 207 36.00 1.78 -6.02
N SER A 208 35.51 0.94 -6.93
CA SER A 208 35.05 1.35 -8.27
C SER A 208 33.76 2.16 -8.29
N SER A 209 32.91 2.05 -7.27
CA SER A 209 31.61 2.73 -7.19
C SER A 209 31.42 3.58 -5.92
N ARG A 210 32.50 3.78 -5.16
CA ARG A 210 32.45 4.45 -3.86
C ARG A 210 31.80 5.83 -3.90
N ALA A 211 32.21 6.67 -4.83
CA ALA A 211 31.66 8.01 -4.96
C ALA A 211 30.17 8.01 -5.32
N ALA A 212 29.75 7.09 -6.22
CA ALA A 212 28.34 6.91 -6.58
C ALA A 212 27.50 6.41 -5.39
N GLY A 213 28.02 5.44 -4.62
CA GLY A 213 27.38 4.93 -3.42
C GLY A 213 27.22 6.01 -2.34
N ILE A 214 28.27 6.79 -2.07
CA ILE A 214 28.22 7.90 -1.10
C ILE A 214 27.22 8.97 -1.53
N ALA A 215 27.27 9.43 -2.79
CA ALA A 215 26.35 10.44 -3.30
C ALA A 215 24.89 9.99 -3.20
N GLY A 216 24.62 8.75 -3.61
CA GLY A 216 23.28 8.18 -3.51
C GLY A 216 22.80 8.03 -2.08
N SER A 217 23.62 7.48 -1.19
CA SER A 217 23.28 7.33 0.23
C SER A 217 23.02 8.67 0.92
N ALA A 218 23.84 9.69 0.62
CA ALA A 218 23.67 11.03 1.18
C ALA A 218 22.34 11.67 0.77
N ILE A 219 21.94 11.56 -0.52
CA ILE A 219 20.67 12.11 -1.00
C ILE A 219 19.47 11.34 -0.40
N ALA A 220 19.53 10.00 -0.39
CA ALA A 220 18.48 9.20 0.22
C ALA A 220 18.30 9.54 1.71
N LEU A 221 19.41 9.65 2.44
CA LEU A 221 19.44 10.04 3.84
C LEU A 221 18.87 11.45 4.06
N ALA A 222 19.26 12.43 3.22
CA ALA A 222 18.76 13.80 3.35
C ALA A 222 17.23 13.88 3.20
N ILE A 223 16.66 13.15 2.22
CA ILE A 223 15.20 13.08 2.03
C ILE A 223 14.53 12.37 3.23
N GLY A 224 15.11 11.26 3.68
CA GLY A 224 14.61 10.51 4.84
C GLY A 224 14.64 11.34 6.13
N LEU A 225 15.75 12.02 6.40
CA LEU A 225 15.90 12.87 7.58
C LEU A 225 14.95 14.07 7.56
N ALA A 226 14.71 14.69 6.40
CA ALA A 226 13.74 15.78 6.27
C ALA A 226 12.32 15.32 6.67
N TRP A 227 11.92 14.11 6.27
CA TRP A 227 10.64 13.54 6.66
C TRP A 227 10.59 13.16 8.15
N LEU A 228 11.64 12.53 8.67
CA LEU A 228 11.76 12.18 10.08
C LEU A 228 11.74 13.44 10.98
N ALA A 229 12.40 14.53 10.57
CA ALA A 229 12.38 15.79 11.29
C ALA A 229 10.95 16.35 11.43
N ARG A 230 10.11 16.23 10.37
CA ARG A 230 8.68 16.55 10.49
C ARG A 230 8.00 15.68 11.54
N GLY A 231 8.26 14.37 11.52
CA GLY A 231 7.66 13.44 12.50
C GLY A 231 8.05 13.78 13.93
N LEU A 232 9.30 14.16 14.17
CA LEU A 232 9.78 14.58 15.49
C LEU A 232 9.22 15.93 15.97
N ALA A 233 8.86 16.81 15.04
CA ALA A 233 8.22 18.09 15.36
C ALA A 233 6.73 17.95 15.72
N LEU A 234 6.10 16.81 15.42
CA LEU A 234 4.72 16.53 15.76
C LEU A 234 4.61 15.94 17.17
N PRO A 235 3.58 16.33 17.96
CA PRO A 235 3.37 15.76 19.29
C PRO A 235 3.04 14.26 19.19
N GLY A 236 3.65 13.45 20.05
CA GLY A 236 3.34 12.02 20.23
C GLY A 236 4.45 11.04 19.83
N PRO A 237 4.33 9.76 20.23
CA PRO A 237 5.42 8.79 20.26
C PRO A 237 5.50 7.92 18.98
N ALA A 238 5.58 8.49 17.76
CA ALA A 238 5.63 7.71 16.52
C ALA A 238 6.71 6.60 16.50
N ALA A 239 7.87 6.83 17.12
CA ALA A 239 8.93 5.83 17.22
C ALA A 239 8.58 4.68 18.18
N ILE A 240 7.83 4.95 19.25
CA ILE A 240 7.38 3.93 20.22
C ILE A 240 6.33 3.02 19.58
N ALA A 241 5.50 3.56 18.71
CA ALA A 241 4.49 2.81 17.98
C ALA A 241 5.10 1.74 17.06
N LEU A 242 6.17 2.09 16.33
CA LEU A 242 6.93 1.14 15.50
C LEU A 242 7.55 0.03 16.36
N ALA A 243 8.16 0.39 17.50
CA ALA A 243 8.77 -0.59 18.42
C ALA A 243 7.72 -1.53 19.04
N LYS A 244 6.56 -1.00 19.45
CA LYS A 244 5.45 -1.82 19.97
C LYS A 244 4.93 -2.79 18.92
N GLY A 245 4.85 -2.41 17.64
CA GLY A 245 4.39 -3.26 16.54
C GLY A 245 5.19 -4.55 16.36
N VAL A 246 6.47 -4.57 16.76
CA VAL A 246 7.33 -5.77 16.72
C VAL A 246 6.88 -6.85 17.70
N PHE A 247 6.31 -6.47 18.84
CA PHE A 247 5.93 -7.38 19.93
C PHE A 247 4.43 -7.71 19.96
N ILE A 248 3.61 -7.03 19.16
CA ILE A 248 2.18 -7.33 19.02
C ILE A 248 2.04 -8.67 18.29
N VAL A 249 1.17 -9.53 18.79
CA VAL A 249 0.89 -10.86 18.21
C VAL A 249 -0.53 -11.02 17.68
N ARG A 250 -1.42 -10.09 18.00
CA ARG A 250 -2.79 -10.01 17.47
C ARG A 250 -2.95 -8.69 16.74
N TYR A 251 -3.46 -8.73 15.52
CA TYR A 251 -3.63 -7.51 14.71
C TYR A 251 -4.57 -6.50 15.36
N GLU A 252 -5.59 -6.97 16.09
CA GLU A 252 -6.51 -6.11 16.83
C GLU A 252 -5.80 -5.23 17.87
N ASP A 253 -4.75 -5.75 18.52
CA ASP A 253 -4.01 -5.02 19.56
C ASP A 253 -3.31 -3.77 19.02
N PHE A 254 -3.10 -3.70 17.68
CA PHE A 254 -2.59 -2.51 17.01
C PHE A 254 -3.56 -1.32 17.08
N PHE A 255 -4.83 -1.58 17.27
CA PHE A 255 -5.91 -0.60 17.35
C PHE A 255 -6.38 -0.35 18.79
N ALA A 256 -5.71 -0.91 19.77
CA ALA A 256 -5.97 -0.65 21.17
C ALA A 256 -5.46 0.74 21.58
N LEU A 257 -6.18 1.39 22.49
CA LEU A 257 -5.71 2.60 23.15
C LEU A 257 -4.51 2.27 24.06
N ASN A 258 -4.59 1.11 24.73
CA ASN A 258 -3.57 0.58 25.65
C ASN A 258 -3.14 -0.82 25.20
N PRO A 259 -2.28 -0.94 24.15
CA PRO A 259 -1.89 -2.25 23.65
C PRO A 259 -1.10 -3.03 24.70
N ASN A 260 -1.65 -4.18 25.12
CA ASN A 260 -0.97 -5.13 25.99
C ASN A 260 -0.10 -6.06 25.15
N GLY A 261 1.21 -5.81 25.13
CA GLY A 261 2.18 -6.53 24.30
C GLY A 261 2.87 -7.70 24.99
N SER A 262 2.18 -8.51 25.84
CA SER A 262 2.80 -9.69 26.41
C SER A 262 2.47 -10.93 25.59
N ALA A 263 3.45 -11.50 24.90
CA ALA A 263 3.34 -12.79 24.24
C ALA A 263 4.48 -13.69 24.64
N ASP A 264 4.20 -14.99 24.79
CA ASP A 264 5.24 -15.98 24.98
C ASP A 264 6.08 -16.19 23.70
N LEU A 265 7.26 -16.77 23.87
CA LEU A 265 8.19 -16.99 22.76
C LEU A 265 7.61 -17.89 21.66
N ALA A 266 6.80 -18.89 22.02
CA ALA A 266 6.20 -19.82 21.06
C ALA A 266 5.21 -19.08 20.15
N THR A 267 4.36 -18.23 20.72
CA THR A 267 3.44 -17.36 19.98
C THR A 267 4.18 -16.40 19.06
N LEU A 268 5.25 -15.75 19.56
CA LEU A 268 6.09 -14.86 18.75
C LEU A 268 6.73 -15.58 17.56
N ILE A 269 7.22 -16.81 17.74
CA ILE A 269 7.79 -17.64 16.66
C ILE A 269 6.67 -18.05 15.69
N GLY A 270 5.52 -18.50 16.20
CA GLY A 270 4.40 -18.96 15.38
C GLY A 270 3.87 -17.88 14.44
N VAL A 271 3.70 -16.65 14.93
CA VAL A 271 3.26 -15.50 14.11
C VAL A 271 4.25 -15.19 12.99
N ARG A 272 5.57 -15.25 13.26
CA ARG A 272 6.61 -15.01 12.25
C ARG A 272 6.71 -16.13 11.23
N ALA A 273 6.59 -17.37 11.64
CA ALA A 273 6.54 -18.52 10.73
C ALA A 273 5.30 -18.43 9.81
N GLY A 274 4.15 -18.07 10.38
CA GLY A 274 2.93 -17.81 9.62
C GLY A 274 3.10 -16.67 8.61
N ALA A 275 3.79 -15.59 8.98
CA ALA A 275 4.07 -14.48 8.09
C ALA A 275 5.00 -14.89 6.93
N LEU A 276 6.08 -15.63 7.20
CA LEU A 276 6.95 -16.17 6.14
C LEU A 276 6.16 -17.01 5.14
N TRP A 277 5.27 -17.87 5.61
CA TRP A 277 4.43 -18.67 4.72
C TRP A 277 3.44 -17.80 3.91
N SER A 278 2.74 -16.89 4.58
CA SER A 278 1.79 -15.98 3.94
C SER A 278 2.44 -15.14 2.85
N ASP A 279 3.60 -14.55 3.14
CA ASP A 279 4.34 -13.71 2.21
C ASP A 279 4.84 -14.50 1.01
N LEU A 280 5.27 -15.76 1.20
CA LEU A 280 5.60 -16.65 0.08
C LEU A 280 4.40 -16.89 -0.82
N VAL A 281 3.22 -17.16 -0.25
CA VAL A 281 1.98 -17.36 -1.00
C VAL A 281 1.61 -16.08 -1.77
N VAL A 282 1.73 -14.90 -1.15
CA VAL A 282 1.47 -13.60 -1.79
C VAL A 282 2.44 -13.35 -2.95
N ALA A 283 3.74 -13.65 -2.77
CA ALA A 283 4.73 -13.53 -3.86
C ALA A 283 4.42 -14.43 -5.04
N LEU A 284 4.05 -15.69 -4.78
CA LEU A 284 3.67 -16.66 -5.83
C LEU A 284 2.36 -16.25 -6.52
N ALA A 285 1.39 -15.72 -5.78
CA ALA A 285 0.15 -15.20 -6.34
C ALA A 285 0.40 -13.97 -7.23
N ALA A 286 1.28 -13.05 -6.82
CA ALA A 286 1.69 -11.90 -7.62
C ALA A 286 2.37 -12.32 -8.94
N LEU A 287 3.09 -13.44 -8.93
CA LEU A 287 3.68 -14.08 -10.11
C LEU A 287 2.71 -15.01 -10.86
N LEU A 288 1.43 -15.06 -10.43
CA LEU A 288 0.43 -15.97 -10.99
C LEU A 288 0.92 -17.42 -11.05
N LEU A 289 1.78 -17.81 -10.14
CA LEU A 289 2.49 -19.08 -10.01
C LEU A 289 3.31 -19.47 -11.28
N PHE A 290 2.68 -19.48 -12.47
CA PHE A 290 3.33 -19.93 -13.71
C PHE A 290 4.44 -19.00 -14.22
N LEU A 291 4.51 -17.75 -13.77
CA LEU A 291 5.60 -16.81 -14.07
C LEU A 291 6.84 -17.00 -13.18
N ALA A 292 6.74 -17.82 -12.13
CA ALA A 292 7.86 -18.08 -11.23
C ALA A 292 9.02 -18.80 -11.92
N VAL A 293 8.72 -19.77 -12.76
CA VAL A 293 9.77 -20.52 -13.52
C VAL A 293 10.54 -19.61 -14.48
N PRO A 294 9.88 -18.86 -15.40
CA PRO A 294 10.62 -17.90 -16.23
C PRO A 294 11.32 -16.80 -15.41
N LEU A 295 10.82 -16.38 -14.25
CA LEU A 295 11.55 -15.47 -13.36
C LEU A 295 12.88 -16.06 -12.89
N VAL A 296 12.88 -17.32 -12.41
CA VAL A 296 14.11 -18.00 -11.97
C VAL A 296 15.11 -18.14 -13.12
N LEU A 297 14.64 -18.46 -14.32
CA LEU A 297 15.49 -18.53 -15.51
C LEU A 297 16.04 -17.15 -15.89
N GLY A 298 15.24 -16.10 -15.76
CA GLY A 298 15.66 -14.72 -15.99
C GLY A 298 16.70 -14.23 -14.97
N LEU A 299 16.53 -14.58 -13.68
CA LEU A 299 17.53 -14.34 -12.65
C LEU A 299 18.86 -14.99 -12.99
N ARG A 300 18.86 -16.26 -13.42
CA ARG A 300 20.08 -16.97 -13.83
C ARG A 300 20.72 -16.32 -15.05
N ALA A 301 19.96 -16.02 -16.10
CA ALA A 301 20.45 -15.39 -17.32
C ALA A 301 21.00 -13.98 -17.06
N GLY A 302 20.34 -13.22 -16.18
CA GLY A 302 20.70 -11.85 -15.84
C GLY A 302 21.69 -11.71 -14.69
N TRP A 303 22.16 -12.78 -14.04
CA TRP A 303 22.96 -12.71 -12.81
C TRP A 303 24.25 -11.89 -12.92
N ARG A 304 24.80 -11.78 -14.12
CA ARG A 304 25.98 -10.90 -14.39
C ARG A 304 25.70 -9.42 -14.17
N PHE A 305 24.44 -8.97 -14.27
CA PHE A 305 24.07 -7.57 -14.11
C PHE A 305 23.96 -7.18 -12.63
N PRO A 306 24.57 -6.07 -12.18
CA PRO A 306 24.46 -5.61 -10.78
C PRO A 306 23.03 -5.39 -10.33
N ALA A 307 22.14 -4.87 -11.20
CA ALA A 307 20.73 -4.66 -10.90
C ALA A 307 20.00 -5.97 -10.54
N VAL A 308 20.31 -7.08 -11.22
CA VAL A 308 19.66 -8.38 -10.95
C VAL A 308 20.09 -8.94 -9.60
N ARG A 309 21.35 -8.78 -9.23
CA ARG A 309 21.84 -9.18 -7.90
C ARG A 309 21.25 -8.30 -6.81
N ALA A 310 21.16 -6.99 -7.04
CA ALA A 310 20.50 -6.06 -6.12
C ALA A 310 19.01 -6.40 -5.98
N PHE A 311 18.31 -6.67 -7.08
CA PHE A 311 16.91 -7.11 -7.07
C PHE A 311 16.72 -8.36 -6.21
N ALA A 312 17.51 -9.41 -6.42
CA ALA A 312 17.39 -10.66 -5.66
C ALA A 312 17.69 -10.45 -4.17
N ALA A 313 18.75 -9.69 -3.85
CA ALA A 313 19.13 -9.41 -2.47
C ALA A 313 18.09 -8.56 -1.74
N LEU A 314 17.57 -7.50 -2.37
CA LEU A 314 16.57 -6.62 -1.79
C LEU A 314 15.20 -7.30 -1.67
N ALA A 315 14.79 -8.11 -2.65
CA ALA A 315 13.55 -8.88 -2.57
C ALA A 315 13.58 -9.86 -1.39
N LEU A 316 14.69 -10.61 -1.23
CA LEU A 316 14.88 -11.49 -0.08
C LEU A 316 14.93 -10.71 1.24
N LEU A 317 15.64 -9.59 1.28
CA LEU A 317 15.76 -8.76 2.47
C LEU A 317 14.38 -8.25 2.93
N ILE A 318 13.58 -7.72 2.01
CA ILE A 318 12.23 -7.20 2.34
C ILE A 318 11.31 -8.34 2.77
N TYR A 319 11.32 -9.48 2.08
CA TYR A 319 10.58 -10.66 2.48
C TYR A 319 10.89 -11.09 3.92
N VAL A 320 12.19 -11.18 4.27
CA VAL A 320 12.62 -11.56 5.61
C VAL A 320 12.32 -10.47 6.63
N ALA A 321 12.58 -9.21 6.30
CA ALA A 321 12.36 -8.09 7.20
C ALA A 321 10.88 -7.91 7.55
N GLU A 322 9.99 -7.94 6.58
CA GLU A 322 8.55 -7.81 6.85
C GLU A 322 8.03 -8.98 7.67
N ALA A 323 8.37 -10.22 7.31
CA ALA A 323 7.91 -11.39 8.04
C ALA A 323 8.46 -11.47 9.47
N LEU A 324 9.69 -11.03 9.73
CA LEU A 324 10.32 -11.16 11.05
C LEU A 324 10.14 -9.93 11.94
N ILE A 325 10.11 -8.71 11.35
CA ILE A 325 10.03 -7.46 12.12
C ILE A 325 8.58 -7.00 12.25
N TRP A 326 7.78 -7.08 11.15
CA TRP A 326 6.39 -6.62 11.11
C TRP A 326 5.41 -7.70 10.65
N PRO A 327 5.40 -8.90 11.26
CA PRO A 327 4.68 -10.08 10.75
C PRO A 327 3.18 -9.85 10.55
N LEU A 328 2.54 -9.06 11.44
CA LEU A 328 1.10 -8.80 11.36
C LEU A 328 0.74 -7.85 10.21
N HIS A 329 1.59 -6.86 9.92
CA HIS A 329 1.39 -5.97 8.79
C HIS A 329 1.67 -6.69 7.47
N ALA A 330 2.72 -7.53 7.42
CA ALA A 330 3.05 -8.35 6.27
C ALA A 330 1.85 -9.20 5.83
N THR A 331 1.24 -9.94 6.76
CA THR A 331 0.07 -10.80 6.49
C THR A 331 -1.22 -10.04 6.17
N ARG A 332 -1.27 -8.72 6.43
CA ARG A 332 -2.43 -7.85 6.16
C ARG A 332 -2.25 -6.94 4.95
N GLY A 333 -1.25 -7.20 4.12
CA GLY A 333 -1.08 -6.55 2.84
C GLY A 333 0.19 -5.70 2.70
N SER A 334 0.94 -5.37 3.76
CA SER A 334 2.16 -4.57 3.66
C SER A 334 3.14 -5.20 2.67
N TYR A 335 3.38 -6.50 2.77
CA TYR A 335 4.26 -7.21 1.85
C TYR A 335 3.80 -7.15 0.39
N PHE A 336 2.48 -7.25 0.14
CA PHE A 336 1.93 -7.08 -1.20
C PHE A 336 2.21 -5.69 -1.78
N HIS A 337 2.08 -4.65 -0.94
CA HIS A 337 2.45 -3.29 -1.35
C HIS A 337 3.95 -3.18 -1.69
N SER A 338 4.81 -3.79 -0.88
CA SER A 338 6.27 -3.79 -1.11
C SER A 338 6.65 -4.49 -2.41
N LEU A 339 5.94 -5.57 -2.79
CA LEU A 339 6.16 -6.27 -4.06
C LEU A 339 5.94 -5.36 -5.28
N ALA A 340 5.11 -4.32 -5.18
CA ALA A 340 4.89 -3.40 -6.29
C ALA A 340 6.20 -2.76 -6.78
N ALA A 341 7.13 -2.41 -5.88
CA ALA A 341 8.43 -1.82 -6.23
C ALA A 341 9.31 -2.76 -7.08
N PHE A 342 9.07 -4.05 -7.01
CA PHE A 342 9.82 -5.08 -7.73
C PHE A 342 9.11 -5.55 -8.99
N TYR A 343 7.79 -5.44 -9.04
CA TYR A 343 6.96 -6.16 -10.02
C TYR A 343 7.32 -5.86 -11.49
N PRO A 344 7.46 -4.61 -11.97
CA PRO A 344 7.78 -4.39 -13.38
C PRO A 344 9.20 -4.86 -13.77
N PHE A 345 10.16 -4.80 -12.84
CA PHE A 345 11.50 -5.35 -13.08
C PHE A 345 11.47 -6.88 -13.05
N ALA A 346 10.65 -7.49 -12.20
CA ALA A 346 10.40 -8.94 -12.23
C ALA A 346 9.82 -9.38 -13.57
N MET A 347 8.87 -8.62 -14.15
CA MET A 347 8.32 -8.90 -15.48
C MET A 347 9.38 -8.78 -16.60
N ALA A 348 10.35 -7.88 -16.44
CA ALA A 348 11.50 -7.81 -17.34
C ALA A 348 12.37 -9.08 -17.25
N LEU A 349 12.58 -9.61 -16.04
CA LEU A 349 13.29 -10.88 -15.83
C LEU A 349 12.49 -12.08 -16.35
N VAL A 350 11.17 -12.11 -16.11
CA VAL A 350 10.25 -13.11 -16.65
C VAL A 350 10.36 -13.17 -18.18
N ALA A 351 10.37 -12.02 -18.84
CA ALA A 351 10.49 -11.95 -20.29
C ALA A 351 11.88 -12.42 -20.80
N LEU A 352 12.95 -12.05 -20.09
CA LEU A 352 14.31 -12.53 -20.40
C LEU A 352 14.42 -14.05 -20.25
N GLY A 353 13.93 -14.61 -19.16
CA GLY A 353 13.94 -16.05 -18.91
C GLY A 353 13.01 -16.80 -19.85
N GLY A 354 11.84 -16.24 -20.14
CA GLY A 354 10.90 -16.76 -21.14
C GLY A 354 11.51 -16.80 -22.53
N GLU A 355 12.21 -15.77 -22.96
CA GLU A 355 12.90 -15.73 -24.24
C GLU A 355 13.92 -16.88 -24.37
N THR A 356 14.75 -17.12 -23.33
CA THR A 356 15.74 -18.19 -23.33
C THR A 356 15.10 -19.57 -23.32
N TRP A 357 13.99 -19.75 -22.60
CA TRP A 357 13.26 -21.01 -22.53
C TRP A 357 12.52 -21.32 -23.84
N LEU A 358 11.77 -20.34 -24.34
CA LEU A 358 10.98 -20.44 -25.54
C LEU A 358 11.86 -20.57 -26.81
N ALA A 359 13.14 -20.16 -26.77
CA ALA A 359 14.07 -20.34 -27.88
C ALA A 359 14.24 -21.79 -28.31
N ARG A 360 13.94 -22.76 -27.43
CA ARG A 360 13.99 -24.20 -27.69
C ARG A 360 12.77 -24.72 -28.49
N LEU A 361 11.71 -23.90 -28.57
CA LEU A 361 10.48 -24.27 -29.28
C LEU A 361 10.52 -23.79 -30.72
N GLU A 362 9.78 -24.48 -31.59
CA GLU A 362 9.51 -24.03 -32.95
C GLU A 362 8.79 -22.66 -32.94
N GLN A 363 8.91 -21.91 -34.04
CA GLN A 363 8.42 -20.53 -34.11
C GLN A 363 6.92 -20.39 -33.81
N ASN A 364 6.10 -21.33 -34.33
CA ASN A 364 4.64 -21.29 -34.09
C ASN A 364 4.30 -21.63 -32.64
N ALA A 365 4.93 -22.64 -32.05
CA ALA A 365 4.77 -23.01 -30.66
C ALA A 365 5.19 -21.85 -29.72
N ARG A 366 6.29 -21.14 -30.06
CA ARG A 366 6.74 -19.96 -29.34
C ARG A 366 5.71 -18.83 -29.36
N ARG A 367 5.15 -18.54 -30.55
CA ARG A 367 4.10 -17.53 -30.69
C ARG A 367 2.85 -17.88 -29.87
N LEU A 368 2.42 -19.14 -29.97
CA LEU A 368 1.27 -19.65 -29.24
C LEU A 368 1.49 -19.58 -27.71
N ALA A 369 2.66 -20.01 -27.22
CA ALA A 369 3.00 -19.94 -25.80
C ALA A 369 3.02 -18.49 -25.28
N THR A 370 3.61 -17.56 -26.05
CA THR A 370 3.63 -16.13 -25.68
C THR A 370 2.21 -15.54 -25.69
N ALA A 371 1.42 -15.79 -26.71
CA ALA A 371 0.04 -15.31 -26.81
C ALA A 371 -0.85 -15.92 -25.70
N GLY A 372 -0.70 -17.21 -25.43
CA GLY A 372 -1.40 -17.91 -24.34
C GLY A 372 -1.07 -17.35 -22.98
N THR A 373 0.21 -17.07 -22.71
CA THR A 373 0.64 -16.43 -21.45
C THR A 373 0.02 -15.04 -21.29
N LEU A 374 0.09 -14.19 -22.32
CA LEU A 374 -0.49 -12.85 -22.28
C LEU A 374 -2.02 -12.89 -22.14
N GLY A 375 -2.67 -13.83 -22.87
CA GLY A 375 -4.11 -14.05 -22.75
C GLY A 375 -4.53 -14.50 -21.34
N ALA A 376 -3.78 -15.43 -20.73
CA ALA A 376 -4.03 -15.87 -19.37
C ALA A 376 -3.89 -14.72 -18.36
N VAL A 377 -2.84 -13.88 -18.49
CA VAL A 377 -2.64 -12.71 -17.63
C VAL A 377 -3.77 -11.69 -17.83
N ALA A 378 -4.24 -11.47 -19.05
CA ALA A 378 -5.36 -10.57 -19.34
C ALA A 378 -6.68 -11.08 -18.72
N ILE A 379 -6.97 -12.39 -18.84
CA ILE A 379 -8.15 -13.00 -18.22
C ILE A 379 -8.07 -12.85 -16.68
N LEU A 380 -6.91 -13.15 -16.09
CA LEU A 380 -6.71 -12.99 -14.65
C LEU A 380 -6.79 -11.54 -14.20
N ALA A 381 -6.39 -10.58 -15.06
CA ALA A 381 -6.57 -9.16 -14.77
C ALA A 381 -8.06 -8.76 -14.68
N VAL A 382 -8.88 -9.24 -15.61
CA VAL A 382 -10.34 -9.04 -15.57
C VAL A 382 -10.94 -9.70 -14.34
N PHE A 383 -10.52 -10.92 -14.03
CA PHE A 383 -10.98 -11.63 -12.82
C PHE A 383 -10.59 -10.88 -11.53
N GLY A 384 -9.38 -10.32 -11.46
CA GLY A 384 -8.97 -9.47 -10.35
C GLY A 384 -9.84 -8.22 -10.18
N LEU A 385 -10.22 -7.58 -11.30
CA LEU A 385 -11.12 -6.42 -11.29
C LEU A 385 -12.54 -6.77 -10.85
N THR A 386 -13.10 -7.90 -11.31
CA THR A 386 -14.42 -8.36 -10.86
C THR A 386 -14.43 -8.76 -9.38
N ASN A 387 -13.36 -9.40 -8.92
CA ASN A 387 -13.19 -9.71 -7.51
C ASN A 387 -13.07 -8.45 -6.64
N TRP A 388 -12.39 -7.42 -7.15
CA TRP A 388 -12.28 -6.13 -6.48
C TRP A 388 -13.66 -5.47 -6.32
N ASP A 389 -14.51 -5.50 -7.37
CA ASP A 389 -15.89 -4.99 -7.29
C ASP A 389 -16.69 -5.70 -6.19
N ALA A 390 -16.65 -7.02 -6.15
CA ALA A 390 -17.34 -7.80 -5.14
C ALA A 390 -16.81 -7.53 -3.71
N SER A 391 -15.49 -7.37 -3.57
CA SER A 391 -14.85 -7.21 -2.27
C SER A 391 -15.02 -5.81 -1.67
N PHE A 392 -15.11 -4.77 -2.50
CA PHE A 392 -15.07 -3.38 -2.03
C PHE A 392 -16.29 -2.55 -2.40
N ASN A 393 -16.88 -2.71 -3.59
CA ASN A 393 -18.06 -1.92 -3.95
C ASN A 393 -19.33 -2.42 -3.24
N VAL A 394 -19.43 -3.71 -2.93
CA VAL A 394 -20.58 -4.25 -2.18
C VAL A 394 -20.61 -3.70 -0.74
N PRO A 395 -19.53 -3.77 0.07
CA PRO A 395 -19.48 -3.13 1.38
C PRO A 395 -19.68 -1.62 1.33
N TYR A 396 -19.12 -0.93 0.33
CA TYR A 396 -19.32 0.50 0.15
C TYR A 396 -20.80 0.86 0.01
N ARG A 397 -21.54 0.17 -0.86
CA ARG A 397 -23.00 0.40 -1.05
C ARG A 397 -23.78 0.12 0.25
N ALA A 398 -23.40 -0.89 1.01
CA ALA A 398 -24.02 -1.17 2.29
C ALA A 398 -23.79 -0.04 3.31
N ARG A 399 -22.57 0.52 3.37
CA ARG A 399 -22.25 1.67 4.22
C ARG A 399 -23.05 2.92 3.82
N VAL A 400 -23.14 3.21 2.52
CA VAL A 400 -23.94 4.35 2.00
C VAL A 400 -25.41 4.20 2.41
N ALA A 401 -25.98 3.01 2.27
CA ALA A 401 -27.38 2.74 2.68
C ALA A 401 -27.60 2.89 4.19
N ALA A 402 -26.60 2.59 5.02
CA ALA A 402 -26.69 2.70 6.46
C ALA A 402 -26.55 4.15 6.98
N LEU A 403 -26.05 5.07 6.15
CA LEU A 403 -25.70 6.44 6.57
C LEU A 403 -26.90 7.23 7.13
N GLU A 404 -28.08 7.05 6.55
CA GLU A 404 -29.30 7.75 6.98
C GLU A 404 -29.75 7.37 8.40
N ALA A 405 -29.40 6.17 8.84
CA ALA A 405 -29.74 5.69 10.17
C ALA A 405 -28.76 6.16 11.27
N ILE A 406 -27.61 6.76 10.88
CA ILE A 406 -26.61 7.26 11.83
C ILE A 406 -26.95 8.71 12.22
N PRO A 407 -27.23 9.00 13.51
CA PRO A 407 -27.50 10.34 14.00
C PRO A 407 -26.41 11.34 13.58
N PRO A 408 -26.73 12.64 13.36
CA PRO A 408 -25.75 13.66 12.99
C PRO A 408 -24.66 13.83 14.05
N GLY A 409 -23.48 14.33 13.65
CA GLY A 409 -22.32 14.54 14.51
C GLY A 409 -21.23 13.49 14.34
N PRO A 410 -20.15 13.55 15.14
CA PRO A 410 -19.09 12.55 15.15
C PRO A 410 -19.60 11.18 15.60
N PHE A 411 -18.96 10.11 15.12
CA PHE A 411 -19.29 8.73 15.51
C PHE A 411 -18.08 7.80 15.46
N LEU A 412 -18.18 6.66 16.10
CA LEU A 412 -17.15 5.62 16.07
C LEU A 412 -17.49 4.56 15.01
N ALA A 413 -16.48 4.12 14.25
CA ALA A 413 -16.60 3.03 13.30
C ALA A 413 -15.28 2.27 13.16
N ILE A 414 -15.32 1.01 12.70
CA ILE A 414 -14.13 0.17 12.53
C ILE A 414 -13.22 0.74 11.43
N ASP A 415 -13.78 1.11 10.29
CA ASP A 415 -13.05 1.72 9.16
C ASP A 415 -13.32 3.23 9.13
N ALA A 416 -12.69 3.95 10.06
CA ALA A 416 -12.93 5.38 10.25
C ALA A 416 -12.66 6.20 8.97
N ALA A 417 -11.65 5.83 8.18
CA ALA A 417 -11.33 6.52 6.93
C ALA A 417 -12.43 6.37 5.88
N ALA A 418 -12.96 5.16 5.72
CA ALA A 418 -14.06 4.90 4.78
C ALA A 418 -15.35 5.63 5.21
N TRP A 419 -15.69 5.55 6.49
CA TRP A 419 -16.87 6.24 7.00
C TRP A 419 -16.74 7.77 6.95
N ARG A 420 -15.55 8.32 7.20
CA ARG A 420 -15.26 9.74 7.00
C ARG A 420 -15.54 10.16 5.55
N TRP A 421 -15.01 9.41 4.59
CA TRP A 421 -15.20 9.66 3.17
C TRP A 421 -16.67 9.62 2.75
N ILE A 422 -17.42 8.64 3.26
CA ILE A 422 -18.83 8.43 2.89
C ILE A 422 -19.74 9.47 3.53
N SER A 423 -19.48 9.83 4.80
CA SER A 423 -20.37 10.66 5.60
C SER A 423 -20.06 12.15 5.57
N ASP A 424 -18.85 12.51 5.15
CA ASP A 424 -18.28 13.86 5.31
C ASP A 424 -18.32 14.38 6.74
N ARG A 425 -18.25 13.49 7.74
CA ARG A 425 -18.27 13.78 9.17
C ARG A 425 -16.99 13.29 9.85
N SER A 426 -16.62 13.89 10.97
CA SER A 426 -15.52 13.36 11.80
C SER A 426 -15.84 11.96 12.29
N VAL A 427 -14.92 11.01 12.08
CA VAL A 427 -15.09 9.62 12.47
C VAL A 427 -13.88 9.13 13.26
N LEU A 428 -14.15 8.35 14.28
CA LEU A 428 -13.16 7.83 15.20
C LEU A 428 -13.11 6.31 15.06
N LEU A 429 -11.89 5.76 15.07
CA LEU A 429 -11.74 4.33 15.17
C LEU A 429 -12.37 3.81 16.46
N VAL A 430 -13.08 2.71 16.35
CA VAL A 430 -13.50 1.92 17.51
C VAL A 430 -12.25 1.30 18.16
N PRO A 431 -11.92 1.58 19.44
CA PRO A 431 -10.75 0.97 20.08
C PRO A 431 -10.98 -0.54 20.30
N SER A 432 -9.96 -1.34 20.07
CA SER A 432 -10.06 -2.79 20.24
C SER A 432 -10.10 -3.26 21.71
N ASP A 433 -9.89 -2.32 22.66
CA ASP A 433 -9.98 -2.56 24.10
C ASP A 433 -11.41 -2.94 24.58
N GLY A 434 -12.45 -2.58 23.82
CA GLY A 434 -13.82 -2.96 24.07
C GLY A 434 -14.79 -1.78 24.29
N PRO A 435 -16.07 -2.11 24.56
CA PRO A 435 -17.17 -1.12 24.60
C PRO A 435 -17.00 -0.03 25.67
N GLU A 436 -16.40 -0.32 26.80
CA GLU A 436 -16.15 0.69 27.86
C GLU A 436 -15.17 1.77 27.37
N THR A 437 -14.04 1.36 26.81
CA THR A 437 -13.06 2.27 26.25
C THR A 437 -13.65 3.05 25.06
N ALA A 438 -14.47 2.41 24.23
CA ALA A 438 -15.19 3.10 23.16
C ALA A 438 -16.14 4.19 23.68
N ALA A 439 -16.83 3.94 24.79
CA ALA A 439 -17.69 4.96 25.43
C ALA A 439 -16.85 6.16 25.91
N CYS A 440 -15.67 5.93 26.47
CA CYS A 440 -14.77 7.00 26.89
C CYS A 440 -14.23 7.80 25.69
N VAL A 441 -13.84 7.15 24.62
CA VAL A 441 -13.45 7.83 23.37
C VAL A 441 -14.62 8.63 22.79
N ALA A 442 -15.83 8.06 22.78
CA ALA A 442 -17.03 8.75 22.33
C ALA A 442 -17.27 10.06 23.12
N ILE A 443 -17.16 10.01 24.43
CA ILE A 443 -17.34 11.19 25.30
C ILE A 443 -16.26 12.24 25.02
N ALA A 444 -14.99 11.83 24.90
CA ALA A 444 -13.88 12.76 24.66
C ALA A 444 -14.08 13.55 23.36
N TYR A 445 -14.64 12.92 22.32
CA TYR A 445 -14.88 13.55 21.02
C TYR A 445 -16.34 13.98 20.79
N ARG A 446 -17.19 13.90 21.80
CA ARG A 446 -18.64 14.21 21.70
C ARG A 446 -19.36 13.37 20.63
N ALA A 447 -18.87 12.17 20.38
CA ALA A 447 -19.51 11.22 19.50
C ALA A 447 -20.71 10.56 20.21
N GLN A 448 -21.82 10.43 19.49
CA GLN A 448 -23.06 9.89 20.06
C GLN A 448 -23.37 8.48 19.60
N SER A 449 -22.70 8.00 18.58
CA SER A 449 -23.00 6.74 17.91
C SER A 449 -21.77 5.87 17.76
N LEU A 450 -22.01 4.55 17.81
CA LEU A 450 -21.06 3.50 17.49
C LEU A 450 -21.64 2.69 16.33
N VAL A 451 -20.85 2.48 15.27
CA VAL A 451 -21.22 1.67 14.11
C VAL A 451 -20.35 0.43 14.08
N LEU A 452 -20.98 -0.74 14.12
CA LEU A 452 -20.31 -2.03 13.98
C LEU A 452 -20.69 -2.70 12.67
N GLU A 453 -19.70 -3.26 12.00
CA GLU A 453 -19.81 -4.04 10.78
C GLU A 453 -19.50 -5.52 11.08
N PRO A 454 -19.77 -6.47 10.16
CA PRO A 454 -19.40 -7.88 10.37
C PRO A 454 -17.93 -8.10 10.72
N ALA A 455 -17.03 -7.30 10.14
CA ALA A 455 -15.61 -7.31 10.43
C ALA A 455 -15.26 -6.37 11.60
N HIS A 456 -15.80 -6.64 12.78
CA HIS A 456 -15.51 -5.90 14.02
C HIS A 456 -14.45 -6.60 14.88
N PHE A 457 -13.90 -5.91 15.88
CA PHE A 457 -12.95 -6.49 16.83
C PHE A 457 -13.65 -7.49 17.77
N SER A 458 -12.91 -8.51 18.17
CA SER A 458 -13.44 -9.62 18.99
C SER A 458 -14.09 -9.15 20.31
N ALA A 459 -13.62 -8.05 20.89
CA ALA A 459 -14.19 -7.46 22.10
C ALA A 459 -15.64 -6.94 21.93
N TYR A 460 -16.12 -6.77 20.70
CA TYR A 460 -17.48 -6.30 20.37
C TYR A 460 -18.40 -7.42 19.94
N GLN A 461 -17.94 -8.68 19.86
CA GLN A 461 -18.74 -9.79 19.38
C GLN A 461 -20.05 -9.92 20.16
N SER A 462 -19.98 -9.89 21.50
CA SER A 462 -21.17 -9.98 22.36
C SER A 462 -22.18 -8.86 22.08
N LEU A 463 -21.70 -7.62 21.91
CA LEU A 463 -22.56 -6.48 21.57
C LEU A 463 -23.17 -6.64 20.17
N TYR A 464 -22.37 -7.08 19.20
CA TYR A 464 -22.83 -7.35 17.83
C TYR A 464 -23.87 -8.47 17.76
N ASP A 465 -23.79 -9.48 18.62
CA ASP A 465 -24.76 -10.58 18.72
C ASP A 465 -26.07 -10.20 19.46
N GLY A 466 -26.19 -8.94 19.89
CA GLY A 466 -27.39 -8.42 20.54
C GLY A 466 -27.41 -8.61 22.05
N ASN A 467 -26.33 -9.11 22.66
CA ASN A 467 -26.20 -9.10 24.11
C ASN A 467 -25.95 -7.66 24.57
N GLY A 468 -26.79 -7.11 25.39
CA GLY A 468 -26.76 -5.71 25.79
C GLY A 468 -25.42 -5.23 26.36
N SER A 469 -25.19 -3.93 26.29
CA SER A 469 -24.06 -3.24 26.91
C SER A 469 -24.60 -2.18 27.86
N PRO A 470 -23.96 -1.94 29.01
CA PRO A 470 -24.40 -0.86 29.90
C PRO A 470 -24.15 0.54 29.30
N TRP A 471 -23.33 0.66 28.28
CA TRP A 471 -22.93 1.92 27.67
C TRP A 471 -23.60 2.21 26.33
N PHE A 472 -23.95 1.18 25.58
CA PHE A 472 -24.50 1.28 24.22
C PHE A 472 -25.81 0.52 24.07
N VAL A 473 -26.79 1.15 23.42
CA VAL A 473 -28.07 0.53 23.05
C VAL A 473 -28.24 0.56 21.54
N GLN A 474 -28.61 -0.57 20.95
CA GLN A 474 -28.87 -0.67 19.52
C GLN A 474 -30.07 0.22 19.16
N ARG A 475 -29.87 1.07 18.15
CA ARG A 475 -30.87 2.01 17.62
C ARG A 475 -31.44 1.57 16.30
N ALA A 476 -30.56 1.06 15.43
CA ALA A 476 -30.94 0.69 14.08
C ALA A 476 -30.05 -0.45 13.56
N GLU A 477 -30.53 -1.08 12.51
CA GLU A 477 -29.81 -2.08 11.74
C GLU A 477 -30.07 -1.82 10.26
N SER A 478 -28.99 -1.87 9.44
CA SER A 478 -29.06 -1.76 8.00
C SER A 478 -28.26 -2.91 7.37
N GLY A 479 -28.95 -3.98 7.01
CA GLY A 479 -28.33 -5.23 6.61
C GLY A 479 -27.48 -5.80 7.76
N ALA A 480 -26.20 -5.99 7.54
CA ALA A 480 -25.26 -6.47 8.56
C ALA A 480 -24.59 -5.34 9.37
N ILE A 481 -24.94 -4.08 9.13
CA ILE A 481 -24.39 -2.93 9.87
C ILE A 481 -25.33 -2.61 11.04
N ARG A 482 -24.78 -2.54 12.26
CA ARG A 482 -25.49 -2.24 13.48
C ARG A 482 -25.08 -0.90 14.04
N ILE A 483 -26.05 -0.07 14.41
CA ILE A 483 -25.90 1.30 14.88
C ILE A 483 -26.39 1.37 16.31
N TYR A 484 -25.51 1.85 17.17
CA TYR A 484 -25.74 1.97 18.60
C TYR A 484 -25.67 3.43 19.03
N SER A 485 -26.45 3.82 20.03
CA SER A 485 -26.34 5.10 20.73
C SER A 485 -25.63 4.93 22.05
N LEU A 486 -24.79 5.88 22.42
CA LEU A 486 -24.23 6.00 23.75
C LEU A 486 -25.33 6.42 24.72
N VAL A 487 -25.51 5.65 25.79
CA VAL A 487 -26.60 5.87 26.78
C VAL A 487 -26.07 6.17 28.19
N ARG A 488 -24.84 5.79 28.50
CA ARG A 488 -24.27 5.95 29.83
C ARG A 488 -22.78 6.31 29.75
N ASN A 489 -22.38 7.23 30.63
CA ASN A 489 -20.97 7.52 30.86
C ASN A 489 -20.39 6.47 31.84
N PRO A 490 -19.31 5.74 31.48
CA PRO A 490 -18.66 4.80 32.37
C PRO A 490 -17.87 5.43 33.53
N GLY A 491 -17.86 6.77 33.65
CA GLY A 491 -17.00 7.46 34.62
C GLY A 491 -15.55 7.55 34.13
N CYS A 492 -15.39 7.97 32.89
CA CYS A 492 -14.09 7.98 32.22
C CYS A 492 -13.05 8.82 32.99
N PRO A 493 -11.83 8.34 33.13
CA PRO A 493 -10.72 9.17 33.58
C PRO A 493 -10.51 10.35 32.61
N SER A 494 -9.83 11.40 33.08
CA SER A 494 -9.50 12.52 32.20
C SER A 494 -8.72 12.01 30.97
N PRO A 495 -8.80 12.68 29.79
CA PRO A 495 -8.08 12.26 28.59
C PRO A 495 -6.60 11.95 28.84
N ASP A 496 -5.92 12.69 29.72
CA ASP A 496 -4.53 12.47 30.10
C ASP A 496 -4.29 11.18 30.92
N GLN A 497 -5.34 10.60 31.48
CA GLN A 497 -5.30 9.37 32.29
C GLN A 497 -5.76 8.11 31.51
N ILE A 498 -6.42 8.31 30.36
CA ILE A 498 -6.91 7.21 29.52
C ILE A 498 -5.74 6.50 28.82
N ILE A 499 -4.63 7.23 28.63
CA ILE A 499 -3.43 6.71 27.96
C ILE A 499 -2.32 6.57 29.00
N ARG A 500 -2.06 5.36 29.40
CA ARG A 500 -0.92 4.98 30.24
C ARG A 500 0.16 4.23 29.47
#